data_485baec86c7acbcff7d4f246e18ef3d0
#
_entry.id   485baec86c7acbcff7d4f246e18ef3d0
#
_cell.length_a   1.000
_cell.length_b   1.000
_cell.length_c   1.000
_cell.angle_alpha   90.00
_cell.angle_beta   90.00
_cell.angle_gamma   90.00
#
_symmetry.space_group_name_H-M   'P 1'
#
loop_
_entity.id
_entity.type
_entity.pdbx_description
1 polymer ?
#
loop_
_entity_poly.entity_id
_entity_poly.type
_entity_poly.pdbx_seq_one_letter_code
_entity_poly.pdbx_strand_id
1 'polypeptide(L)'
;MPNSIEQLVGQLIIAGFRGKSAKSDSDIARYIQDYHLSGVILYDEDLELDKYGSRNISSTEQVLALTKQLQSCSGDGLLVSIDQEGGSVVRLKADYGFPKFPSWNHIGVLDSGIMTEQFANSIADSLNECGINLNLAPVLDLNYGAETVIGKSDRALSSEPKKVIEHAEIF
;
A
#
# COMPACT_ATOMS: atom_id res chain seq x y z
N MET A 1 7.86 30.11 8.25
CA MET A 1 6.64 30.93 8.06
C MET A 1 5.46 29.97 8.19
N PRO A 2 4.26 30.39 8.63
CA PRO A 2 3.11 29.50 8.63
C PRO A 2 2.80 29.08 7.18
N ASN A 3 2.38 27.82 6.98
CA ASN A 3 2.01 27.30 5.67
C ASN A 3 0.81 28.06 5.10
N SER A 4 0.78 28.26 3.78
CA SER A 4 -0.40 28.83 3.12
C SER A 4 -1.58 27.84 3.17
N ILE A 5 -2.80 28.32 2.90
CA ILE A 5 -3.98 27.45 2.83
C ILE A 5 -3.81 26.39 1.74
N GLU A 6 -3.23 26.76 0.60
CA GLU A 6 -2.94 25.85 -0.51
C GLU A 6 -1.99 24.71 -0.08
N GLN A 7 -0.93 25.05 0.67
CA GLN A 7 -0.01 24.05 1.23
C GLN A 7 -0.72 23.12 2.23
N LEU A 8 -1.54 23.67 3.11
CA LEU A 8 -2.29 22.85 4.08
C LEU A 8 -3.30 21.91 3.40
N VAL A 9 -3.97 22.38 2.34
CA VAL A 9 -4.89 21.54 1.55
C VAL A 9 -4.14 20.44 0.82
N GLY A 10 -3.00 20.73 0.19
CA GLY A 10 -2.16 19.74 -0.47
C GLY A 10 -1.68 18.62 0.48
N GLN A 11 -1.34 18.99 1.72
CA GLN A 11 -0.93 18.05 2.76
C GLN A 11 -2.04 17.10 3.26
N LEU A 12 -3.29 17.29 2.83
CA LEU A 12 -4.38 16.35 3.08
C LEU A 12 -4.59 15.34 1.94
N ILE A 13 -3.80 15.42 0.86
CA ILE A 13 -4.03 14.66 -0.37
C ILE A 13 -2.91 13.65 -0.59
N ILE A 14 -3.30 12.37 -0.73
CA ILE A 14 -2.48 11.30 -1.29
C ILE A 14 -3.03 10.98 -2.69
N ALA A 15 -2.20 11.08 -3.72
CA ALA A 15 -2.63 10.95 -5.11
C ALA A 15 -2.06 9.71 -5.80
N GLY A 16 -2.90 9.02 -6.59
CA GLY A 16 -2.44 8.00 -7.53
C GLY A 16 -1.91 8.62 -8.83
N PHE A 17 -0.98 7.95 -9.49
CA PHE A 17 -0.40 8.40 -10.75
C PHE A 17 -0.11 7.24 -11.69
N ARG A 18 0.26 7.53 -12.95
CA ARG A 18 0.72 6.54 -13.93
C ARG A 18 2.22 6.70 -14.17
N GLY A 19 2.89 5.59 -14.36
CA GLY A 19 4.31 5.54 -14.68
C GLY A 19 5.16 4.82 -13.64
N LYS A 20 6.31 4.31 -14.09
CA LYS A 20 7.27 3.53 -13.30
C LYS A 20 8.51 4.33 -12.91
N SER A 21 8.47 5.64 -13.16
CA SER A 21 9.53 6.59 -12.79
C SER A 21 8.92 7.96 -12.48
N ALA A 22 9.61 8.72 -11.63
CA ALA A 22 9.22 10.08 -11.22
C ALA A 22 10.40 11.04 -11.46
N LYS A 23 10.76 11.23 -12.74
CA LYS A 23 11.78 12.21 -13.14
C LYS A 23 11.27 13.61 -12.84
N SER A 24 12.20 14.56 -12.70
CA SER A 24 11.90 15.96 -12.34
C SER A 24 10.94 16.68 -13.29
N ASP A 25 10.83 16.23 -14.53
CA ASP A 25 9.94 16.74 -15.58
C ASP A 25 8.62 15.97 -15.70
N SER A 26 8.40 14.93 -14.86
CA SER A 26 7.17 14.14 -14.88
C SER A 26 6.00 14.86 -14.24
N ASP A 27 4.76 14.51 -14.64
CA ASP A 27 3.54 15.09 -14.08
C ASP A 27 3.46 14.89 -12.57
N ILE A 28 3.83 13.69 -12.07
CA ILE A 28 3.79 13.43 -10.63
C ILE A 28 4.78 14.29 -9.85
N ALA A 29 5.99 14.55 -10.39
CA ALA A 29 6.95 15.43 -9.76
C ALA A 29 6.41 16.85 -9.65
N ARG A 30 5.77 17.35 -10.72
CA ARG A 30 5.10 18.67 -10.70
C ARG A 30 3.95 18.69 -9.70
N TYR A 31 3.11 17.66 -9.64
CA TYR A 31 1.99 17.64 -8.70
C TYR A 31 2.45 17.63 -7.25
N ILE A 32 3.51 16.88 -6.90
CA ILE A 32 4.08 16.90 -5.56
C ILE A 32 4.55 18.32 -5.18
N GLN A 33 5.24 19.00 -6.11
CA GLN A 33 5.81 20.34 -5.85
C GLN A 33 4.76 21.45 -5.89
N ASP A 34 3.93 21.49 -6.94
CA ASP A 34 3.01 22.59 -7.19
C ASP A 34 1.79 22.56 -6.27
N TYR A 35 1.31 21.34 -5.94
CA TYR A 35 0.13 21.15 -5.08
C TYR A 35 0.49 20.73 -3.65
N HIS A 36 1.78 20.61 -3.32
CA HIS A 36 2.26 20.26 -1.97
C HIS A 36 1.64 18.96 -1.43
N LEU A 37 1.56 17.91 -2.27
CA LEU A 37 0.95 16.64 -1.89
C LEU A 37 1.65 16.04 -0.67
N SER A 38 0.87 15.48 0.27
CA SER A 38 1.42 14.73 1.40
C SER A 38 1.96 13.37 1.00
N GLY A 39 1.44 12.79 -0.08
CA GLY A 39 1.85 11.46 -0.50
C GLY A 39 1.33 11.04 -1.85
N VAL A 40 1.76 9.84 -2.19
CA VAL A 40 1.31 9.10 -3.37
C VAL A 40 0.90 7.69 -3.00
N ILE A 41 0.04 7.07 -3.81
CA ILE A 41 -0.33 5.67 -3.69
C ILE A 41 0.10 4.90 -4.93
N LEU A 42 0.75 3.75 -4.72
CA LEU A 42 1.25 2.88 -5.78
C LEU A 42 0.25 1.75 -6.09
N TYR A 43 0.07 1.49 -7.38
CA TYR A 43 -0.72 0.37 -7.90
C TYR A 43 0.08 -0.44 -8.90
N ASP A 44 -0.18 -1.74 -8.99
CA ASP A 44 0.41 -2.63 -9.99
C ASP A 44 -0.39 -2.65 -11.30
N GLU A 45 -1.68 -2.36 -11.23
CA GLU A 45 -2.64 -2.48 -12.33
C GLU A 45 -3.23 -1.14 -12.73
N ASP A 46 -3.36 -0.92 -14.03
CA ASP A 46 -4.16 0.17 -14.59
C ASP A 46 -5.48 -0.39 -15.11
N LEU A 47 -6.56 -0.12 -14.40
CA LEU A 47 -7.89 -0.64 -14.71
C LEU A 47 -8.43 -0.18 -16.09
N GLU A 48 -7.96 0.95 -16.60
CA GLU A 48 -8.33 1.39 -17.95
C GLU A 48 -7.64 0.56 -19.05
N LEU A 49 -6.47 0.02 -18.75
CA LEU A 49 -5.70 -0.81 -19.66
C LEU A 49 -5.95 -2.30 -19.45
N ASP A 50 -6.65 -2.67 -18.36
CA ASP A 50 -6.89 -4.07 -17.94
C ASP A 50 -5.63 -4.92 -18.00
N LYS A 51 -4.52 -4.39 -17.42
CA LYS A 51 -3.20 -4.97 -17.57
C LYS A 51 -2.38 -4.87 -16.29
N TYR A 52 -1.99 -6.03 -15.73
CA TYR A 52 -1.06 -6.13 -14.63
C TYR A 52 0.33 -5.56 -14.97
N GLY A 53 0.99 -4.98 -13.99
CA GLY A 53 2.30 -4.37 -14.14
C GLY A 53 2.34 -3.17 -15.07
N SER A 54 1.20 -2.61 -15.38
CA SER A 54 1.07 -1.48 -16.32
C SER A 54 1.19 -0.11 -15.66
N ARG A 55 1.09 -0.04 -14.31
CA ARG A 55 1.03 1.26 -13.62
C ARG A 55 2.35 1.62 -12.95
N ASN A 56 2.59 1.21 -11.71
CA ASN A 56 3.76 1.69 -10.94
C ASN A 56 4.76 0.58 -10.60
N ILE A 57 4.39 -0.70 -10.70
CA ILE A 57 5.14 -1.82 -10.13
C ILE A 57 5.52 -2.82 -11.21
N SER A 58 6.79 -3.27 -11.24
CA SER A 58 7.26 -4.33 -12.14
C SER A 58 8.43 -5.16 -11.61
N SER A 59 9.17 -4.70 -10.62
CA SER A 59 10.18 -5.44 -9.85
C SER A 59 10.56 -4.68 -8.59
N THR A 60 11.24 -5.33 -7.65
CA THR A 60 11.74 -4.72 -6.42
C THR A 60 12.66 -3.54 -6.71
N GLU A 61 13.65 -3.73 -7.60
CA GLU A 61 14.62 -2.69 -7.96
C GLU A 61 13.96 -1.49 -8.64
N GLN A 62 12.95 -1.75 -9.47
CA GLN A 62 12.23 -0.66 -10.14
C GLN A 62 11.41 0.15 -9.13
N VAL A 63 10.71 -0.50 -8.20
CA VAL A 63 9.94 0.21 -7.16
C VAL A 63 10.87 1.01 -6.26
N LEU A 64 12.00 0.44 -5.82
CA LEU A 64 12.99 1.18 -5.02
C LEU A 64 13.53 2.40 -5.77
N ALA A 65 13.80 2.28 -7.07
CA ALA A 65 14.24 3.42 -7.89
C ALA A 65 13.14 4.50 -7.99
N LEU A 66 11.88 4.09 -8.17
CA LEU A 66 10.73 4.99 -8.23
C LEU A 66 10.53 5.73 -6.89
N THR A 67 10.55 5.02 -5.76
CA THR A 67 10.34 5.64 -4.44
C THR A 67 11.45 6.64 -4.09
N LYS A 68 12.71 6.34 -4.43
CA LYS A 68 13.82 7.30 -4.30
C LYS A 68 13.61 8.57 -5.14
N GLN A 69 13.12 8.43 -6.36
CA GLN A 69 12.81 9.58 -7.21
C GLN A 69 11.65 10.40 -6.62
N LEU A 70 10.59 9.75 -6.15
CA LEU A 70 9.45 10.40 -5.51
C LEU A 70 9.88 11.19 -4.26
N GLN A 71 10.70 10.60 -3.38
CA GLN A 71 11.25 11.28 -2.22
C GLN A 71 12.10 12.51 -2.60
N SER A 72 12.85 12.44 -3.71
CA SER A 72 13.65 13.57 -4.18
C SER A 72 12.82 14.75 -4.72
N CYS A 73 11.54 14.52 -5.03
CA CYS A 73 10.62 15.57 -5.47
C CYS A 73 10.01 16.36 -4.30
N SER A 74 10.09 15.83 -3.07
CA SER A 74 9.54 16.44 -1.85
C SER A 74 10.67 16.95 -0.96
N GLY A 75 10.54 18.19 -0.45
CA GLY A 75 11.53 18.78 0.49
C GLY A 75 11.41 18.24 1.92
N ASP A 76 10.20 17.87 2.35
CA ASP A 76 9.88 17.55 3.76
C ASP A 76 9.57 16.04 3.99
N GLY A 77 9.84 15.22 2.99
CA GLY A 77 9.46 13.81 2.96
C GLY A 77 8.06 13.61 2.36
N LEU A 78 7.84 12.40 1.82
CA LEU A 78 6.61 12.03 1.13
C LEU A 78 6.08 10.71 1.68
N LEU A 79 4.78 10.63 1.93
CA LEU A 79 4.13 9.35 2.17
C LEU A 79 4.04 8.58 0.85
N VAL A 80 4.69 7.43 0.78
CA VAL A 80 4.54 6.49 -0.33
C VAL A 80 3.72 5.33 0.17
N SER A 81 2.45 5.29 -0.25
CA SER A 81 1.48 4.33 0.26
C SER A 81 1.16 3.22 -0.73
N ILE A 82 0.62 2.13 -0.20
CA ILE A 82 0.22 0.95 -0.95
C ILE A 82 -0.88 0.17 -0.22
N ASP A 83 -1.71 -0.58 -0.96
CA ASP A 83 -2.65 -1.57 -0.43
C ASP A 83 -1.99 -2.96 -0.46
N GLN A 84 -1.24 -3.32 0.57
CA GLN A 84 -0.60 -4.62 0.68
C GLN A 84 -1.25 -5.41 1.82
N GLU A 85 -2.44 -5.97 1.55
CA GLU A 85 -3.26 -6.68 2.53
C GLU A 85 -2.93 -8.17 2.61
N GLY A 86 -2.46 -8.74 1.50
CA GLY A 86 -2.37 -10.19 1.27
C GLY A 86 -3.59 -10.73 0.50
N GLY A 87 -3.50 -11.98 0.06
CA GLY A 87 -4.58 -12.64 -0.69
C GLY A 87 -4.94 -11.95 -2.00
N SER A 88 -6.19 -11.49 -2.12
CA SER A 88 -6.71 -10.85 -3.34
C SER A 88 -6.27 -9.39 -3.50
N VAL A 89 -5.86 -8.72 -2.43
CA VAL A 89 -5.38 -7.32 -2.47
C VAL A 89 -3.89 -7.28 -2.17
N VAL A 90 -3.12 -7.54 -3.22
CA VAL A 90 -1.65 -7.57 -3.22
C VAL A 90 -1.16 -6.79 -4.43
N ARG A 91 -0.32 -5.78 -4.19
CA ARG A 91 0.32 -5.01 -5.26
C ARG A 91 1.74 -5.49 -5.53
N LEU A 92 2.47 -5.86 -4.47
CA LEU A 92 3.79 -6.48 -4.56
C LEU A 92 3.60 -7.99 -4.77
N LYS A 93 3.38 -8.40 -6.02
CA LYS A 93 3.06 -9.79 -6.41
C LYS A 93 4.31 -10.64 -6.57
N ALA A 94 4.14 -11.95 -6.40
CA ALA A 94 5.21 -12.93 -6.64
C ALA A 94 5.77 -12.86 -8.07
N ASP A 95 4.95 -12.53 -9.05
CA ASP A 95 5.34 -12.35 -10.45
C ASP A 95 6.33 -11.18 -10.66
N TYR A 96 6.44 -10.29 -9.69
CA TYR A 96 7.40 -9.17 -9.67
C TYR A 96 8.61 -9.43 -8.77
N GLY A 97 8.76 -10.67 -8.25
CA GLY A 97 9.88 -11.07 -7.41
C GLY A 97 9.64 -10.96 -5.89
N PHE A 98 8.42 -10.62 -5.45
CA PHE A 98 8.08 -10.51 -4.03
C PHE A 98 7.61 -11.85 -3.43
N PRO A 99 7.60 -12.00 -2.09
CA PRO A 99 7.00 -13.14 -1.43
C PRO A 99 5.50 -13.28 -1.77
N LYS A 100 4.99 -14.50 -1.66
CA LYS A 100 3.54 -14.74 -1.74
C LYS A 100 2.90 -14.52 -0.38
N PHE A 101 1.95 -13.61 -0.31
CA PHE A 101 1.24 -13.25 0.93
C PHE A 101 -0.11 -13.95 1.00
N PRO A 102 -0.41 -14.74 2.07
CA PRO A 102 -1.74 -15.31 2.31
C PRO A 102 -2.78 -14.22 2.54
N SER A 103 -4.07 -14.56 2.46
CA SER A 103 -5.15 -13.64 2.80
C SER A 103 -5.21 -13.38 4.30
N TRP A 104 -5.73 -12.22 4.70
CA TRP A 104 -5.95 -11.87 6.10
C TRP A 104 -6.93 -12.86 6.77
N ASN A 105 -7.92 -13.36 6.04
CA ASN A 105 -8.82 -14.43 6.50
C ASN A 105 -8.06 -15.71 6.82
N HIS A 106 -7.08 -16.10 6.00
CA HIS A 106 -6.25 -17.29 6.29
C HIS A 106 -5.49 -17.14 7.61
N ILE A 107 -4.95 -15.95 7.90
CA ILE A 107 -4.30 -15.64 9.18
C ILE A 107 -5.32 -15.79 10.34
N GLY A 108 -6.53 -15.29 10.14
CA GLY A 108 -7.61 -15.44 11.13
C GLY A 108 -8.07 -16.88 11.38
N VAL A 109 -8.02 -17.75 10.36
CA VAL A 109 -8.31 -19.19 10.50
C VAL A 109 -7.21 -19.90 11.29
N LEU A 110 -5.94 -19.51 11.11
CA LEU A 110 -4.82 -20.05 11.89
C LEU A 110 -4.87 -19.63 13.37
N ASP A 111 -5.45 -18.46 13.66
CA ASP A 111 -5.70 -17.92 15.00
C ASP A 111 -4.44 -17.98 15.90
N SER A 112 -3.29 -17.55 15.36
CA SER A 112 -1.98 -17.62 16.00
C SER A 112 -1.27 -16.29 15.93
N GLY A 113 -1.00 -15.67 17.10
CA GLY A 113 -0.25 -14.42 17.18
C GLY A 113 1.15 -14.50 16.55
N ILE A 114 1.84 -15.64 16.70
CA ILE A 114 3.15 -15.87 16.07
C ILE A 114 3.05 -15.82 14.54
N MET A 115 2.01 -16.46 13.97
CA MET A 115 1.80 -16.44 12.52
C MET A 115 1.43 -15.03 12.02
N THR A 116 0.68 -14.27 12.82
CA THR A 116 0.36 -12.87 12.52
C THR A 116 1.60 -12.01 12.51
N GLU A 117 2.46 -12.14 13.51
CA GLU A 117 3.73 -11.39 13.58
C GLU A 117 4.65 -11.74 12.39
N GLN A 118 4.77 -13.01 12.03
CA GLN A 118 5.57 -13.42 10.86
C GLN A 118 5.00 -12.86 9.56
N PHE A 119 3.68 -12.85 9.42
CA PHE A 119 3.00 -12.27 8.26
C PHE A 119 3.24 -10.75 8.17
N ALA A 120 3.04 -10.03 9.28
CA ALA A 120 3.26 -8.59 9.36
C ALA A 120 4.71 -8.22 9.04
N ASN A 121 5.69 -8.92 9.64
CA ASN A 121 7.11 -8.70 9.39
C ASN A 121 7.46 -8.95 7.91
N SER A 122 6.93 -10.02 7.29
CA SER A 122 7.18 -10.30 5.86
C SER A 122 6.66 -9.18 4.95
N ILE A 123 5.50 -8.60 5.26
CA ILE A 123 4.98 -7.42 4.55
C ILE A 123 5.90 -6.22 4.79
N ALA A 124 6.21 -5.92 6.06
CA ALA A 124 7.04 -4.77 6.43
C ALA A 124 8.42 -4.81 5.77
N ASP A 125 9.07 -5.97 5.74
CA ASP A 125 10.37 -6.16 5.09
C ASP A 125 10.28 -5.85 3.58
N SER A 126 9.25 -6.35 2.90
CA SER A 126 9.04 -6.10 1.48
C SER A 126 8.77 -4.62 1.18
N LEU A 127 8.02 -3.93 2.05
CA LEU A 127 7.76 -2.49 1.92
C LEU A 127 9.03 -1.67 2.15
N ASN A 128 9.79 -2.00 3.19
CA ASN A 128 11.06 -1.33 3.52
C ASN A 128 12.09 -1.49 2.41
N GLU A 129 12.22 -2.69 1.83
CA GLU A 129 13.12 -2.96 0.70
C GLU A 129 12.80 -2.07 -0.51
N CYS A 130 11.53 -1.74 -0.70
CA CYS A 130 11.05 -0.86 -1.77
C CYS A 130 11.02 0.62 -1.40
N GLY A 131 11.32 1.02 -0.15
CA GLY A 131 11.20 2.40 0.31
C GLY A 131 9.76 2.90 0.40
N ILE A 132 8.79 2.00 0.58
CA ILE A 132 7.38 2.30 0.85
C ILE A 132 7.22 2.50 2.35
N ASN A 133 6.59 3.58 2.80
CA ASN A 133 6.54 3.98 4.20
C ASN A 133 5.13 4.08 4.78
N LEU A 134 4.09 3.73 4.01
CA LEU A 134 2.71 3.66 4.48
C LEU A 134 1.99 2.46 3.86
N ASN A 135 1.47 1.56 4.69
CA ASN A 135 0.59 0.48 4.24
C ASN A 135 -0.85 0.78 4.65
N LEU A 136 -1.80 0.66 3.73
CA LEU A 136 -3.23 0.82 3.98
C LEU A 136 -3.86 -0.54 4.36
N ALA A 137 -3.24 -1.22 5.31
CA ALA A 137 -3.59 -2.51 5.90
C ALA A 137 -3.19 -2.52 7.40
N PRO A 138 -3.71 -3.46 8.20
CA PRO A 138 -4.63 -4.53 7.87
C PRO A 138 -6.08 -4.06 7.75
N VAL A 139 -6.94 -4.90 7.14
CA VAL A 139 -8.40 -4.67 7.10
C VAL A 139 -8.99 -4.98 8.48
N LEU A 140 -9.67 -4.02 9.08
CA LEU A 140 -10.31 -4.15 10.40
C LEU A 140 -11.82 -4.45 10.33
N ASP A 141 -12.37 -4.54 9.12
CA ASP A 141 -13.76 -4.92 8.89
C ASP A 141 -14.02 -6.35 9.37
N LEU A 142 -15.21 -6.56 9.94
CA LEU A 142 -15.66 -7.89 10.34
C LEU A 142 -16.17 -8.69 9.15
N ASN A 143 -15.98 -10.00 9.21
CA ASN A 143 -16.50 -10.92 8.20
C ASN A 143 -18.01 -11.14 8.39
N TYR A 144 -18.83 -10.49 7.60
CA TYR A 144 -20.27 -10.66 7.55
C TYR A 144 -20.75 -11.66 6.48
N GLY A 145 -19.84 -12.50 5.96
CA GLY A 145 -20.14 -13.56 5.00
C GLY A 145 -19.86 -13.18 3.54
N ALA A 146 -20.01 -14.19 2.68
CA ALA A 146 -19.63 -14.13 1.27
C ALA A 146 -20.49 -13.15 0.42
N GLU A 147 -21.59 -12.63 0.95
CA GLU A 147 -22.43 -11.63 0.29
C GLU A 147 -21.83 -10.22 0.35
N THR A 148 -20.84 -10.00 1.23
CA THR A 148 -20.15 -8.71 1.34
C THR A 148 -18.88 -8.69 0.47
N VAL A 149 -18.48 -7.49 0.02
CA VAL A 149 -17.24 -7.31 -0.78
C VAL A 149 -16.01 -7.79 0.00
N ILE A 150 -15.94 -7.49 1.29
CA ILE A 150 -14.81 -7.88 2.16
C ILE A 150 -14.80 -9.38 2.41
N GLY A 151 -15.95 -9.98 2.76
CA GLY A 151 -16.05 -11.40 3.09
C GLY A 151 -15.80 -12.30 1.89
N LYS A 152 -16.37 -11.97 0.71
CA LYS A 152 -16.18 -12.79 -0.51
C LYS A 152 -14.74 -12.76 -1.06
N SER A 153 -13.95 -11.79 -0.66
CA SER A 153 -12.55 -11.62 -1.12
C SER A 153 -11.52 -12.07 -0.08
N ASP A 154 -11.93 -12.73 0.99
CA ASP A 154 -11.08 -13.21 2.10
C ASP A 154 -10.23 -12.09 2.75
N ARG A 155 -10.74 -10.85 2.75
CA ARG A 155 -10.05 -9.68 3.27
C ARG A 155 -10.27 -9.46 4.76
N ALA A 156 -11.38 -9.97 5.34
CA ALA A 156 -11.65 -9.86 6.77
C ALA A 156 -10.98 -11.00 7.55
N LEU A 157 -10.35 -10.67 8.66
CA LEU A 157 -9.71 -11.66 9.54
C LEU A 157 -10.75 -12.64 10.16
N SER A 158 -11.80 -12.09 10.77
CA SER A 158 -12.81 -12.84 11.52
C SER A 158 -14.13 -12.08 11.59
N SER A 159 -15.21 -12.77 11.95
CA SER A 159 -16.48 -12.17 12.36
C SER A 159 -16.50 -11.74 13.85
N GLU A 160 -15.48 -12.12 14.62
CA GLU A 160 -15.37 -11.84 16.04
C GLU A 160 -14.52 -10.59 16.29
N PRO A 161 -15.10 -9.47 16.82
CA PRO A 161 -14.36 -8.22 17.04
C PRO A 161 -13.10 -8.40 17.91
N LYS A 162 -13.20 -9.24 18.94
CA LYS A 162 -12.07 -9.49 19.85
C LYS A 162 -10.85 -10.05 19.11
N LYS A 163 -11.05 -11.04 18.24
CA LYS A 163 -9.96 -11.61 17.42
C LYS A 163 -9.36 -10.57 16.48
N VAL A 164 -10.20 -9.76 15.83
CA VAL A 164 -9.71 -8.70 14.93
C VAL A 164 -8.81 -7.72 15.70
N ILE A 165 -9.21 -7.31 16.91
CA ILE A 165 -8.41 -6.42 17.75
C ILE A 165 -7.08 -7.09 18.14
N GLU A 166 -7.12 -8.31 18.68
CA GLU A 166 -5.92 -9.04 19.12
C GLU A 166 -4.88 -9.20 18.00
N HIS A 167 -5.31 -9.55 16.79
CA HIS A 167 -4.42 -9.70 15.65
C HIS A 167 -3.96 -8.36 15.06
N ALA A 168 -4.82 -7.33 15.08
CA ALA A 168 -4.47 -6.00 14.60
C ALA A 168 -3.44 -5.29 15.49
N GLU A 169 -3.43 -5.57 16.81
CA GLU A 169 -2.43 -5.06 17.73
C GLU A 169 -1.04 -5.68 17.53
N ILE A 170 -0.98 -6.87 16.92
CA ILE A 170 0.29 -7.55 16.57
C ILE A 170 0.82 -7.06 15.22
N PHE A 171 -0.08 -6.75 14.27
CA PHE A 171 0.26 -6.30 12.92
C PHE A 171 0.86 -4.90 12.92
#